data_c483a62ff91bf4b11eebd44a2100bc4d
#
_entry.id   c483a62ff91bf4b11eebd44a2100bc4d
#
_cell.length_a   1.000
_cell.length_b   1.000
_cell.length_c   1.000
_cell.angle_alpha   90.00
_cell.angle_beta   90.00
_cell.angle_gamma   90.00
#
_symmetry.space_group_name_H-M   'P 1'
#
loop_
_entity.id
_entity.type
_entity.pdbx_description
1 polymer ?
#
loop_
_entity_poly.entity_id
_entity_poly.type
_entity_poly.pdbx_seq_one_letter_code
_entity_poly.pdbx_strand_id
1 'polypeptide(L)'
;MSQTAPQRANRDRLFTPDRVIEAYRNGYFPMAESRVGPISWYSPDPRAVIPLNGFNVPRSLRREMKRSDCTITVNRAFGRVIGECAEGRFPEETWISDDIERVYTELHRMGIAHSVETWE
;
A
#
# COMPACT_ATOMS: atom_id res chain seq x y z
N MET A 1 0.18 -18.33 -20.21
CA MET A 1 1.48 -19.03 -20.08
C MET A 1 1.88 -19.13 -18.64
N SER A 2 2.08 -20.33 -18.16
CA SER A 2 2.63 -20.54 -16.83
C SER A 2 4.10 -20.10 -16.79
N GLN A 3 4.44 -19.23 -15.87
CA GLN A 3 5.83 -18.84 -15.67
C GLN A 3 6.58 -19.99 -15.02
N THR A 4 7.74 -20.32 -15.57
CA THR A 4 8.61 -21.33 -15.01
C THR A 4 9.11 -20.91 -13.62
N ALA A 5 9.26 -21.85 -12.69
CA ALA A 5 9.72 -21.61 -11.33
C ALA A 5 11.00 -20.75 -11.22
N PRO A 6 12.01 -20.86 -12.10
CA PRO A 6 13.19 -20.02 -12.07
C PRO A 6 12.94 -18.53 -12.31
N GLN A 7 11.95 -18.20 -13.13
CA GLN A 7 11.59 -16.79 -13.40
C GLN A 7 10.86 -16.15 -12.22
N ARG A 8 10.05 -16.94 -11.51
CA ARG A 8 9.36 -16.49 -10.30
C ARG A 8 10.37 -16.22 -9.18
N ALA A 9 11.30 -17.13 -8.96
CA ALA A 9 12.36 -16.98 -7.96
C ALA A 9 13.26 -15.76 -8.26
N ASN A 10 13.50 -15.46 -9.53
CA ASN A 10 14.31 -14.30 -9.92
C ASN A 10 13.55 -12.98 -9.71
N ARG A 11 12.24 -12.97 -9.93
CA ARG A 11 11.39 -11.81 -9.61
C ARG A 11 11.34 -11.54 -8.12
N ASP A 12 11.20 -12.58 -7.30
CA ASP A 12 11.18 -12.47 -5.85
C ASP A 12 12.50 -11.90 -5.31
N ARG A 13 13.63 -12.21 -5.96
CA ARG A 13 14.95 -11.65 -5.62
C ARG A 13 15.08 -10.16 -5.97
N LEU A 14 14.34 -9.70 -6.99
CA LEU A 14 14.42 -8.32 -7.48
C LEU A 14 13.49 -7.37 -6.75
N PHE A 15 12.40 -7.86 -6.18
CA PHE A 15 11.45 -7.07 -5.43
C PHE A 15 11.65 -7.31 -3.93
N THR A 16 12.36 -6.39 -3.28
CA THR A 16 12.78 -6.49 -1.89
C THR A 16 12.39 -5.22 -1.11
N PRO A 17 12.31 -5.29 0.24
CA PRO A 17 12.10 -4.09 1.06
C PRO A 17 13.12 -3.00 0.79
N ASP A 18 14.39 -3.33 0.65
CA ASP A 18 15.45 -2.35 0.39
C ASP A 18 15.24 -1.60 -0.92
N ARG A 19 14.80 -2.29 -1.96
CA ARG A 19 14.49 -1.66 -3.25
C ARG A 19 13.30 -0.72 -3.17
N VAL A 20 12.28 -1.09 -2.40
CA VAL A 20 11.13 -0.22 -2.17
C VAL A 20 11.56 1.05 -1.43
N ILE A 21 12.36 0.92 -0.38
CA ILE A 21 12.89 2.06 0.37
C ILE A 21 13.70 2.99 -0.55
N GLU A 22 14.60 2.44 -1.35
CA GLU A 22 15.41 3.20 -2.29
C GLU A 22 14.54 3.93 -3.32
N ALA A 23 13.51 3.26 -3.84
CA ALA A 23 12.58 3.85 -4.79
C ALA A 23 11.84 5.04 -4.17
N TYR A 24 11.31 4.91 -2.96
CA TYR A 24 10.64 6.02 -2.26
C TYR A 24 11.58 7.20 -2.04
N ARG A 25 12.84 6.96 -1.71
CA ARG A 25 13.84 8.03 -1.56
C ARG A 25 14.06 8.81 -2.85
N ASN A 26 13.83 8.19 -4.00
CA ASN A 26 13.97 8.80 -5.31
C ASN A 26 12.62 9.22 -5.93
N GLY A 27 11.54 9.18 -5.17
CA GLY A 27 10.21 9.63 -5.62
C GLY A 27 9.43 8.61 -6.42
N TYR A 28 9.77 7.33 -6.34
CA TYR A 28 9.08 6.25 -7.05
C TYR A 28 8.31 5.34 -6.10
N PHE A 29 7.23 4.75 -6.59
CA PHE A 29 6.48 3.73 -5.87
C PHE A 29 6.09 2.59 -6.82
N PRO A 30 5.89 1.37 -6.30
CA PRO A 30 5.54 0.21 -7.13
C PRO A 30 4.04 0.05 -7.28
N MET A 31 3.61 -0.41 -8.44
CA MET A 31 2.26 -0.89 -8.68
C MET A 31 2.30 -2.11 -9.60
N ALA A 32 1.50 -3.12 -9.31
CA ALA A 32 1.34 -4.28 -10.17
C ALA A 32 0.15 -4.10 -11.12
N GLU A 33 0.14 -4.85 -12.21
CA GLU A 33 -1.00 -4.87 -13.13
C GLU A 33 -2.16 -5.72 -12.59
N SER A 34 -1.86 -6.69 -11.73
CA SER A 34 -2.83 -7.60 -11.10
C SER A 34 -2.17 -8.31 -9.92
N ARG A 35 -2.93 -9.18 -9.22
CA ARG A 35 -2.40 -9.98 -8.09
C ARG A 35 -1.16 -10.80 -8.45
N VAL A 36 -1.04 -11.24 -9.68
CA VAL A 36 0.07 -12.08 -10.18
C VAL A 36 0.83 -11.41 -11.32
N GLY A 37 0.48 -10.18 -11.65
CA GLY A 37 1.08 -9.44 -12.75
C GLY A 37 2.43 -8.83 -12.41
N PRO A 38 3.13 -8.33 -13.44
CA PRO A 38 4.42 -7.67 -13.24
C PRO A 38 4.27 -6.34 -12.48
N ILE A 39 5.32 -5.98 -11.76
CA ILE A 39 5.41 -4.73 -11.00
C ILE A 39 6.20 -3.72 -11.82
N SER A 40 5.66 -2.51 -11.93
CA SER A 40 6.34 -1.36 -12.51
C SER A 40 6.50 -0.27 -11.46
N TRP A 41 7.46 0.63 -11.70
CA TRP A 41 7.76 1.75 -10.81
C TRP A 41 7.24 3.03 -11.43
N TYR A 42 6.56 3.85 -10.63
CA TYR A 42 5.87 5.05 -11.09
C TYR A 42 6.36 6.28 -10.35
N SER A 43 6.51 7.37 -11.08
CA SER A 43 6.81 8.69 -10.54
C SER A 43 5.99 9.72 -11.34
N PRO A 44 4.69 9.87 -11.03
CA PRO A 44 3.83 10.77 -11.78
C PRO A 44 4.22 12.22 -11.61
N ASP A 45 4.09 13.00 -12.70
CA ASP A 45 4.31 14.44 -12.73
C ASP A 45 3.26 15.07 -13.67
N PRO A 46 2.34 15.91 -13.17
CA PRO A 46 2.20 16.40 -11.80
C PRO A 46 1.68 15.32 -10.84
N ARG A 47 2.00 15.45 -9.56
CA ARG A 47 1.63 14.52 -8.52
C ARG A 47 0.71 15.19 -7.50
N ALA A 48 -0.44 14.56 -7.21
CA ALA A 48 -1.33 15.01 -6.15
C ALA A 48 -0.69 14.72 -4.79
N VAL A 49 -0.70 15.70 -3.91
CA VAL A 49 -0.14 15.58 -2.56
C VAL A 49 -1.08 16.20 -1.52
N ILE A 50 -1.01 15.70 -0.30
CA ILE A 50 -1.70 16.28 0.85
C ILE A 50 -0.62 16.90 1.74
N PRO A 51 -0.56 18.25 1.88
CA PRO A 51 0.41 18.89 2.77
C PRO A 51 0.16 18.48 4.23
N LEU A 52 1.23 18.09 4.93
CA LEU A 52 1.12 17.66 6.32
C LEU A 52 0.74 18.81 7.28
N ASN A 53 1.11 20.03 6.93
CA ASN A 53 0.84 21.23 7.72
C ASN A 53 -0.33 22.07 7.21
N GLY A 54 -1.00 21.62 6.17
CA GLY A 54 -2.09 22.36 5.52
C GLY A 54 -3.29 21.51 5.16
N PHE A 55 -3.47 20.36 5.83
CA PHE A 55 -4.60 19.48 5.57
C PHE A 55 -5.91 20.18 5.92
N ASN A 56 -6.79 20.30 4.94
CA ASN A 56 -8.11 20.89 5.14
C ASN A 56 -9.09 19.84 5.66
N VAL A 57 -9.69 20.12 6.83
CA VAL A 57 -10.76 19.30 7.40
C VAL A 57 -12.08 20.01 7.17
N PRO A 58 -12.95 19.58 6.23
CA PRO A 58 -14.25 20.19 6.01
C PRO A 58 -15.11 20.12 7.26
N ARG A 59 -16.07 21.06 7.38
CA ARG A 59 -17.01 21.09 8.52
C ARG A 59 -17.80 19.80 8.65
N SER A 60 -18.24 19.22 7.53
CA SER A 60 -18.97 17.95 7.51
C SER A 60 -18.16 16.81 8.10
N LEU A 61 -16.89 16.70 7.75
CA LEU A 61 -16.00 15.68 8.29
C LEU A 61 -15.77 15.90 9.79
N ARG A 62 -15.50 17.14 10.19
CA ARG A 62 -15.30 17.49 11.61
C ARG A 62 -16.52 17.16 12.45
N ARG A 63 -17.73 17.42 11.93
CA ARG A 63 -19.00 17.09 12.58
C ARG A 63 -19.15 15.58 12.72
N GLU A 64 -18.86 14.82 11.66
CA GLU A 64 -18.97 13.37 11.66
C GLU A 64 -17.97 12.75 12.65
N MET A 65 -16.75 13.25 12.72
CA MET A 65 -15.74 12.78 13.69
C MET A 65 -16.20 12.96 15.15
N LYS A 66 -16.97 14.01 15.44
CA LYS A 66 -17.51 14.26 16.80
C LYS A 66 -18.73 13.39 17.11
N ARG A 67 -19.51 13.01 16.09
CA ARG A 67 -20.73 12.20 16.25
C ARG A 67 -20.46 10.71 16.22
N SER A 68 -19.39 10.31 15.54
CA SER A 68 -19.07 8.92 15.33
C SER A 68 -18.53 8.26 16.60
N ASP A 69 -19.01 7.05 16.89
CA ASP A 69 -18.47 6.20 17.96
C ASP A 69 -17.27 5.37 17.47
N CYS A 70 -16.73 5.69 16.29
CA CYS A 70 -15.59 5.00 15.72
C CYS A 70 -14.33 5.18 16.56
N THR A 71 -13.60 4.09 16.72
CA THR A 71 -12.27 4.09 17.34
C THR A 71 -11.21 4.08 16.25
N ILE A 72 -10.20 4.94 16.39
CA ILE A 72 -9.07 5.00 15.46
C ILE A 72 -7.85 4.35 16.13
N THR A 73 -7.21 3.45 15.40
CA THR A 73 -5.98 2.78 15.83
C THR A 73 -4.89 2.90 14.77
N VAL A 74 -3.66 2.66 15.17
CA VAL A 74 -2.49 2.67 14.29
C VAL A 74 -1.74 1.36 14.48
N ASN A 75 -1.39 0.69 13.39
CA ASN A 75 -0.59 -0.53 13.37
C ASN A 75 -1.21 -1.73 14.11
N ARG A 76 -2.52 -1.77 14.26
CA ARG A 76 -3.19 -2.89 14.92
C ARG A 76 -3.53 -4.05 14.00
N ALA A 77 -3.81 -3.77 12.74
CA ALA A 77 -4.31 -4.77 11.81
C ALA A 77 -3.71 -4.58 10.40
N PHE A 78 -2.41 -4.37 10.30
CA PHE A 78 -1.75 -4.12 9.01
C PHE A 78 -2.05 -5.22 7.99
N GLY A 79 -1.90 -6.48 8.37
CA GLY A 79 -2.14 -7.61 7.47
C GLY A 79 -3.57 -7.64 6.94
N ARG A 80 -4.54 -7.37 7.79
CA ARG A 80 -5.95 -7.29 7.38
C ARG A 80 -6.20 -6.10 6.45
N VAL A 81 -5.63 -4.94 6.79
CA VAL A 81 -5.80 -3.72 5.98
C VAL A 81 -5.23 -3.91 4.58
N ILE A 82 -4.00 -4.37 4.45
CA ILE A 82 -3.38 -4.57 3.13
C ILE A 82 -4.08 -5.68 2.34
N GLY A 83 -4.51 -6.74 3.01
CA GLY A 83 -5.27 -7.83 2.39
C GLY A 83 -6.61 -7.35 1.84
N GLU A 84 -7.36 -6.59 2.61
CA GLU A 84 -8.63 -6.02 2.16
C GLU A 84 -8.45 -4.99 1.04
N CYS A 85 -7.39 -4.19 1.09
CA CYS A 85 -7.02 -3.28 -0.01
C CYS A 85 -6.67 -4.05 -1.28
N ALA A 86 -6.00 -5.18 -1.17
CA ALA A 86 -5.61 -6.01 -2.30
C ALA A 86 -6.82 -6.71 -2.94
N GLU A 87 -7.77 -7.16 -2.14
CA GLU A 87 -9.00 -7.78 -2.65
C GLU A 87 -9.91 -6.77 -3.33
N GLY A 88 -10.07 -5.59 -2.73
CA GLY A 88 -10.80 -4.48 -3.29
C GLY A 88 -12.17 -4.83 -3.86
N ARG A 89 -12.72 -3.91 -4.65
CA ARG A 89 -13.99 -4.10 -5.35
C ARG A 89 -13.84 -4.97 -6.62
N PHE A 90 -12.66 -4.93 -7.22
CA PHE A 90 -12.31 -5.64 -8.45
C PHE A 90 -10.95 -6.31 -8.26
N PRO A 91 -10.91 -7.53 -7.66
CA PRO A 91 -9.64 -8.19 -7.32
C PRO A 91 -8.69 -8.38 -8.50
N GLU A 92 -9.22 -8.58 -9.71
CA GLU A 92 -8.42 -8.73 -10.92
C GLU A 92 -7.73 -7.44 -11.37
N GLU A 93 -8.21 -6.29 -10.90
CA GLU A 93 -7.67 -4.97 -11.25
C GLU A 93 -6.80 -4.38 -10.15
N THR A 94 -6.55 -5.13 -9.08
CA THR A 94 -5.75 -4.61 -7.97
C THR A 94 -4.31 -4.37 -8.38
N TRP A 95 -3.76 -3.24 -7.90
CA TRP A 95 -2.34 -2.92 -8.06
C TRP A 95 -1.46 -3.57 -6.98
N ILE A 96 -2.09 -4.14 -5.94
CA ILE A 96 -1.39 -4.83 -4.85
C ILE A 96 -1.28 -6.31 -5.18
N SER A 97 -0.14 -6.70 -5.74
CA SER A 97 0.18 -8.10 -6.01
C SER A 97 0.55 -8.84 -4.74
N ASP A 98 0.65 -10.17 -4.83
CA ASP A 98 1.14 -10.99 -3.72
C ASP A 98 2.53 -10.55 -3.27
N ASP A 99 3.39 -10.18 -4.20
CA ASP A 99 4.74 -9.69 -3.89
C ASP A 99 4.71 -8.34 -3.19
N ILE A 100 3.86 -7.41 -3.62
CA ILE A 100 3.68 -6.11 -2.96
C ILE A 100 3.17 -6.32 -1.54
N GLU A 101 2.15 -7.15 -1.36
CA GLU A 101 1.62 -7.46 -0.03
C GLU A 101 2.70 -8.05 0.89
N ARG A 102 3.49 -8.99 0.39
CA ARG A 102 4.60 -9.61 1.12
C ARG A 102 5.66 -8.58 1.53
N VAL A 103 6.11 -7.76 0.60
CA VAL A 103 7.18 -6.78 0.86
C VAL A 103 6.71 -5.67 1.79
N TYR A 104 5.50 -5.16 1.61
CA TYR A 104 4.95 -4.13 2.52
C TYR A 104 4.68 -4.68 3.91
N THR A 105 4.31 -5.95 4.04
CA THR A 105 4.20 -6.60 5.35
C THR A 105 5.57 -6.68 6.04
N GLU A 106 6.61 -6.96 5.28
CA GLU A 106 8.00 -6.94 5.79
C GLU A 106 8.42 -5.54 6.22
N LEU A 107 8.11 -4.51 5.40
CA LEU A 107 8.35 -3.11 5.74
C LEU A 107 7.61 -2.71 7.03
N HIS A 108 6.41 -3.23 7.22
CA HIS A 108 5.66 -3.01 8.46
C HIS A 108 6.39 -3.60 9.67
N ARG A 109 6.91 -4.82 9.56
CA ARG A 109 7.70 -5.45 10.63
C ARG A 109 8.98 -4.67 10.94
N MET A 110 9.55 -4.02 9.93
CA MET A 110 10.73 -3.15 10.08
C MET A 110 10.39 -1.77 10.68
N GLY A 111 9.11 -1.47 10.90
CA GLY A 111 8.67 -0.18 11.43
C GLY A 111 8.63 0.94 10.39
N ILE A 112 8.63 0.61 9.09
CA ILE A 112 8.68 1.59 7.99
C ILE A 112 7.31 1.80 7.36
N ALA A 113 6.49 0.74 7.22
CA ALA A 113 5.13 0.84 6.71
C ALA A 113 4.13 0.74 7.86
N HIS A 114 3.08 1.55 7.80
CA HIS A 114 2.10 1.68 8.86
C HIS A 114 0.68 1.59 8.32
N SER A 115 -0.23 1.18 9.19
CA SER A 115 -1.66 1.17 8.91
C SER A 115 -2.41 2.06 9.88
N VAL A 116 -3.52 2.63 9.41
CA VAL A 116 -4.47 3.35 10.25
C VAL A 116 -5.82 2.67 10.07
N GLU A 117 -6.45 2.32 11.16
CA GLU A 117 -7.73 1.62 11.17
C GLU A 117 -8.81 2.46 11.83
N THR A 118 -10.01 2.37 11.28
CA THR A 118 -11.22 2.91 11.90
C THR A 118 -12.16 1.74 12.19
N TRP A 119 -12.59 1.62 13.44
CA TRP A 119 -13.43 0.53 13.93
C TRP A 119 -14.80 1.07 14.33
N GLU A 120 -15.84 0.37 13.92
CA GLU A 120 -17.21 0.61 14.36
C GLU A 120 -17.59 -0.23 15.57
#